data_dc986dce5d46be456987e862da03a8fa
#
_entry.id   dc986dce5d46be456987e862da03a8fa
#
_cell.length_a   1.000
_cell.length_b   1.000
_cell.length_c   1.000
_cell.angle_alpha   90.00
_cell.angle_beta   90.00
_cell.angle_gamma   90.00
#
_symmetry.space_group_name_H-M   'P 1'
#
loop_
_entity.id
_entity.type
_entity.pdbx_description
1 polymer ?
#
loop_
_entity_poly.entity_id
_entity_poly.type
_entity_poly.pdbx_seq_one_letter_code
_entity_poly.pdbx_strand_id
1 'polypeptide(L)'
;MSKKVVGIAMGGNSSEREISLKSGNTVYQVLPQSRWNCFKIILDKNNWTVIDQKENQFLLDPKKFTFKMNKKIIHFDVVFNAIHGEPGEDGKLAESLDQLKIPHTSCSQKIAALTFNKRDFLEKVKEWQIPVAKSFAF
;
A
#
# COMPACT_ATOMS: atom_id res chain seq x y z
N MET A 1 16.95 21.69 1.32
CA MET A 1 16.44 20.44 1.92
C MET A 1 16.36 19.36 0.84
N SER A 2 16.78 18.13 1.16
CA SER A 2 16.58 17.00 0.24
C SER A 2 15.08 16.70 0.10
N LYS A 3 14.63 16.34 -1.12
CA LYS A 3 13.26 15.90 -1.33
C LYS A 3 12.98 14.62 -0.54
N LYS A 4 11.79 14.54 0.06
CA LYS A 4 11.34 13.31 0.70
C LYS A 4 11.08 12.21 -0.34
N VAL A 5 11.38 10.98 0.03
CA VAL A 5 11.22 9.79 -0.81
C VAL A 5 9.84 9.20 -0.57
N VAL A 6 9.04 9.17 -1.62
CA VAL A 6 7.65 8.66 -1.59
C VAL A 6 7.57 7.38 -2.40
N GLY A 7 7.12 6.31 -1.76
CA GLY A 7 6.76 5.06 -2.43
C GLY A 7 5.27 5.02 -2.73
N ILE A 8 4.87 4.69 -3.96
CA ILE A 8 3.47 4.45 -4.31
C ILE A 8 3.31 2.95 -4.53
N ALA A 9 2.76 2.27 -3.53
CA ALA A 9 2.49 0.84 -3.56
C ALA A 9 1.24 0.55 -4.41
N MET A 10 1.38 -0.34 -5.38
CA MET A 10 0.33 -0.73 -6.31
C MET A 10 0.49 -2.17 -6.77
N GLY A 11 -0.52 -2.74 -7.42
CA GLY A 11 -0.54 -4.14 -7.83
C GLY A 11 -1.29 -4.99 -6.82
N GLY A 12 -0.59 -5.86 -6.11
CA GLY A 12 -1.21 -6.81 -5.17
C GLY A 12 -1.61 -8.14 -5.82
N ASN A 13 -2.26 -9.00 -5.04
CA ASN A 13 -2.53 -10.40 -5.41
C ASN A 13 -4.01 -10.68 -5.68
N SER A 14 -4.86 -9.66 -5.65
CA SER A 14 -6.30 -9.79 -5.87
C SER A 14 -6.66 -9.71 -7.36
N SER A 15 -7.91 -10.03 -7.68
CA SER A 15 -8.49 -9.82 -9.01
C SER A 15 -8.53 -8.34 -9.42
N GLU A 16 -8.37 -7.41 -8.47
CA GLU A 16 -8.37 -5.96 -8.68
C GLU A 16 -6.98 -5.38 -8.98
N ARG A 17 -5.98 -6.23 -9.23
CA ARG A 17 -4.61 -5.83 -9.53
C ARG A 17 -4.52 -4.73 -10.59
N GLU A 18 -5.24 -4.88 -11.70
CA GLU A 18 -5.22 -3.91 -12.80
C GLU A 18 -5.79 -2.55 -12.39
N ILE A 19 -6.82 -2.55 -11.54
CA ILE A 19 -7.38 -1.32 -10.98
C ILE A 19 -6.36 -0.65 -10.05
N SER A 20 -5.69 -1.43 -9.21
CA SER A 20 -4.63 -0.95 -8.33
C SER A 20 -3.49 -0.30 -9.11
N LEU A 21 -3.02 -0.94 -10.19
CA LEU A 21 -1.96 -0.39 -11.05
C LEU A 21 -2.38 0.95 -11.68
N LYS A 22 -3.62 1.07 -12.16
CA LYS A 22 -4.17 2.32 -12.69
C LYS A 22 -4.24 3.41 -11.62
N SER A 23 -4.77 3.09 -10.44
CA SER A 23 -4.88 4.02 -9.30
C SER A 23 -3.51 4.53 -8.88
N GLY A 24 -2.54 3.64 -8.69
CA GLY A 24 -1.18 4.02 -8.32
C GLY A 24 -0.46 4.85 -9.38
N ASN A 25 -0.63 4.53 -10.67
CA ASN A 25 -0.08 5.35 -11.74
C ASN A 25 -0.69 6.75 -11.78
N THR A 26 -2.00 6.88 -11.52
CA THR A 26 -2.65 8.20 -11.42
C THR A 26 -2.03 9.03 -10.29
N VAL A 27 -1.85 8.44 -9.10
CA VAL A 27 -1.19 9.12 -7.98
C VAL A 27 0.24 9.53 -8.34
N TYR A 28 1.00 8.62 -8.96
CA TYR A 28 2.37 8.89 -9.38
C TYR A 28 2.47 10.07 -10.36
N GLN A 29 1.53 10.18 -11.29
CA GLN A 29 1.50 11.26 -12.29
C GLN A 29 1.14 12.62 -11.69
N VAL A 30 0.22 12.66 -10.70
CA VAL A 30 -0.24 13.94 -10.12
C VAL A 30 0.66 14.44 -8.99
N LEU A 31 1.46 13.59 -8.38
CA LEU A 31 2.41 14.01 -7.34
C LEU A 31 3.52 14.86 -7.96
N PRO A 32 3.73 16.11 -7.48
CA PRO A 32 4.71 17.01 -8.06
C PRO A 32 6.14 16.54 -7.80
N GLN A 33 6.79 16.01 -8.83
CA GLN A 33 8.18 15.55 -8.81
C GLN A 33 9.19 16.68 -8.47
N SER A 34 8.78 17.94 -8.60
CA SER A 34 9.56 19.09 -8.12
C SER A 34 9.72 19.11 -6.60
N ARG A 35 8.74 18.57 -5.86
CA ARG A 35 8.68 18.56 -4.38
C ARG A 35 9.08 17.21 -3.78
N TRP A 36 8.79 16.10 -4.48
CA TRP A 36 8.92 14.73 -3.97
C TRP A 36 9.81 13.89 -4.88
N ASN A 37 10.54 12.95 -4.31
CA ASN A 37 11.26 11.92 -5.04
C ASN A 37 10.40 10.66 -5.05
N CYS A 38 9.56 10.49 -6.08
CA CYS A 38 8.55 9.45 -6.15
C CYS A 38 9.05 8.20 -6.86
N PHE A 39 8.67 7.04 -6.34
CA PHE A 39 8.91 5.72 -6.91
C PHE A 39 7.62 4.91 -6.94
N LYS A 40 7.36 4.20 -8.04
CA LYS A 40 6.32 3.17 -8.08
C LYS A 40 6.84 1.92 -7.37
N ILE A 41 6.03 1.29 -6.55
CA ILE A 41 6.35 0.01 -5.90
C ILE A 41 5.31 -1.00 -6.36
N ILE A 42 5.70 -1.92 -7.23
CA ILE A 42 4.83 -2.97 -7.74
C ILE A 42 4.93 -4.17 -6.81
N LEU A 43 3.83 -4.50 -6.13
CA LEU A 43 3.75 -5.69 -5.31
C LEU A 43 3.21 -6.85 -6.14
N ASP A 44 3.96 -7.94 -6.14
CA ASP A 44 3.59 -9.20 -6.76
C ASP A 44 3.88 -10.35 -5.79
N LYS A 45 3.25 -11.52 -6.01
CA LYS A 45 3.38 -12.70 -5.13
C LYS A 45 4.82 -13.05 -4.78
N ASN A 46 5.73 -12.93 -5.74
CA ASN A 46 7.09 -13.43 -5.61
C ASN A 46 8.15 -12.33 -5.58
N ASN A 47 7.86 -11.15 -6.11
CA ASN A 47 8.85 -10.07 -6.23
C ASN A 47 8.19 -8.72 -6.05
N TRP A 48 8.78 -7.90 -5.19
CA TRP A 48 8.38 -6.51 -5.06
C TRP A 48 9.41 -5.66 -5.80
N THR A 49 8.93 -4.88 -6.75
CA THR A 49 9.79 -4.13 -7.67
C THR A 49 9.57 -2.63 -7.50
N VAL A 50 10.65 -1.88 -7.37
CA VAL A 50 10.64 -0.42 -7.37
C VAL A 50 10.98 0.08 -8.77
N ILE A 51 10.23 1.06 -9.26
CA ILE A 51 10.44 1.67 -10.58
C ILE A 51 10.66 3.17 -10.40
N ASP A 52 11.75 3.68 -10.95
CA ASP A 52 12.10 5.10 -10.92
C ASP A 52 11.47 5.90 -12.09
N GLN A 53 11.76 7.20 -12.17
CA GLN A 53 11.27 8.09 -13.23
C GLN A 53 11.80 7.76 -14.62
N LYS A 54 12.90 7.03 -14.71
CA LYS A 54 13.52 6.58 -15.97
C LYS A 54 13.12 5.15 -16.34
N GLU A 55 12.10 4.62 -15.65
CA GLU A 55 11.63 3.23 -15.80
C GLU A 55 12.69 2.16 -15.45
N ASN A 56 13.76 2.54 -14.71
CA ASN A 56 14.68 1.54 -14.17
C ASN A 56 14.01 0.76 -13.05
N GLN A 57 14.28 -0.54 -13.02
CA GLN A 57 13.69 -1.46 -12.05
C GLN A 57 14.73 -1.90 -11.01
N PHE A 58 14.30 -1.92 -9.74
CA PHE A 58 15.12 -2.35 -8.62
C PHE A 58 14.31 -3.33 -7.77
N LEU A 59 14.99 -4.33 -7.20
CA LEU A 59 14.35 -5.26 -6.26
C LEU A 59 14.18 -4.56 -4.90
N LEU A 60 12.96 -4.61 -4.36
CA LEU A 60 12.68 -4.16 -2.99
C LEU A 60 13.00 -5.29 -2.01
N ASP A 61 13.67 -4.97 -0.91
CA ASP A 61 13.76 -5.84 0.26
C ASP A 61 12.47 -5.70 1.09
N PRO A 62 11.57 -6.71 1.10
CA PRO A 62 10.29 -6.60 1.80
C PRO A 62 10.42 -6.55 3.32
N LYS A 63 11.52 -7.08 3.90
CA LYS A 63 11.77 -7.09 5.34
C LYS A 63 12.19 -5.72 5.87
N LYS A 64 12.89 -4.94 5.05
CA LYS A 64 13.41 -3.60 5.42
C LYS A 64 12.67 -2.49 4.71
N PHE A 65 11.86 -2.83 3.74
CA PHE A 65 11.16 -1.90 2.83
C PHE A 65 12.13 -0.88 2.22
N THR A 66 13.25 -1.38 1.67
CA THR A 66 14.32 -0.60 1.07
C THR A 66 14.73 -1.19 -0.26
N PHE A 67 15.40 -0.40 -1.08
CA PHE A 67 16.02 -0.89 -2.32
C PHE A 67 17.39 -0.28 -2.54
N LYS A 68 18.19 -0.87 -3.41
CA LYS A 68 19.53 -0.41 -3.71
C LYS A 68 19.58 0.27 -5.08
N MET A 69 19.99 1.55 -5.08
CA MET A 69 20.19 2.33 -6.30
C MET A 69 21.56 3.01 -6.25
N ASN A 70 22.38 2.87 -7.31
CA ASN A 70 23.72 3.45 -7.40
C ASN A 70 24.60 3.14 -6.16
N LYS A 71 24.62 1.89 -5.71
CA LYS A 71 25.34 1.40 -4.51
C LYS A 71 24.84 1.99 -3.18
N LYS A 72 23.80 2.83 -3.17
CA LYS A 72 23.19 3.40 -1.96
C LYS A 72 21.90 2.67 -1.62
N ILE A 73 21.64 2.48 -0.33
CA ILE A 73 20.36 1.98 0.16
C ILE A 73 19.42 3.17 0.25
N ILE A 74 18.25 3.04 -0.37
CA ILE A 74 17.20 4.05 -0.36
C ILE A 74 16.09 3.59 0.57
N HIS A 75 15.68 4.49 1.47
CA HIS A 75 14.57 4.34 2.40
C HIS A 75 13.41 5.21 1.94
N PHE A 76 12.19 4.80 2.25
CA PHE A 76 11.00 5.61 2.02
C PHE A 76 10.66 6.44 3.26
N ASP A 77 10.42 7.73 3.06
CA ASP A 77 9.90 8.63 4.11
C ASP A 77 8.41 8.44 4.34
N VAL A 78 7.68 7.99 3.29
CA VAL A 78 6.25 7.70 3.34
C VAL A 78 5.86 6.76 2.21
N VAL A 79 4.85 5.94 2.46
CA VAL A 79 4.27 5.04 1.45
C VAL A 79 2.80 5.39 1.23
N PHE A 80 2.44 5.69 -0.02
CA PHE A 80 1.06 5.79 -0.45
C PHE A 80 0.57 4.38 -0.86
N ASN A 81 -0.48 3.89 -0.21
CA ASN A 81 -1.07 2.61 -0.54
C ASN A 81 -2.21 2.80 -1.55
N ALA A 82 -2.00 2.34 -2.78
CA ALA A 82 -2.99 2.29 -3.86
C ALA A 82 -3.41 0.85 -4.20
N ILE A 83 -3.14 -0.11 -3.31
CA ILE A 83 -3.48 -1.52 -3.55
C ILE A 83 -4.95 -1.74 -3.22
N HIS A 84 -5.66 -2.39 -4.15
CA HIS A 84 -7.00 -2.91 -3.97
C HIS A 84 -6.93 -4.40 -3.61
N GLY A 85 -7.61 -4.78 -2.52
CA GLY A 85 -7.52 -6.13 -1.98
C GLY A 85 -6.21 -6.40 -1.23
N GLU A 86 -5.78 -7.66 -1.23
CA GLU A 86 -4.55 -8.09 -0.54
C GLU A 86 -3.27 -7.67 -1.30
N PRO A 87 -2.22 -7.23 -0.57
CA PRO A 87 -2.07 -7.08 0.87
C PRO A 87 -2.38 -5.65 1.38
N GLY A 88 -3.03 -4.82 0.60
CA GLY A 88 -3.25 -3.39 0.89
C GLY A 88 -4.45 -3.15 1.81
N GLU A 89 -5.55 -3.88 1.63
CA GLU A 89 -6.80 -3.67 2.36
C GLU A 89 -7.00 -4.63 3.53
N ASP A 90 -6.32 -5.78 3.54
CA ASP A 90 -6.38 -6.76 4.63
C ASP A 90 -5.49 -6.40 5.84
N GLY A 91 -4.73 -5.31 5.74
CA GLY A 91 -3.87 -4.77 6.79
C GLY A 91 -2.44 -5.32 6.80
N LYS A 92 -2.08 -6.30 5.99
CA LYS A 92 -0.73 -6.90 5.98
C LYS A 92 0.36 -5.91 5.59
N LEU A 93 0.11 -5.06 4.57
CA LEU A 93 1.05 -4.02 4.19
C LEU A 93 1.17 -2.95 5.29
N ALA A 94 0.04 -2.52 5.88
CA ALA A 94 0.02 -1.56 6.97
C ALA A 94 0.82 -2.08 8.17
N GLU A 95 0.63 -3.34 8.57
CA GLU A 95 1.39 -3.98 9.66
C GLU A 95 2.89 -3.94 9.41
N SER A 96 3.33 -4.31 8.20
CA SER A 96 4.75 -4.31 7.83
C SER A 96 5.35 -2.91 7.90
N LEU A 97 4.63 -1.90 7.42
CA LEU A 97 5.08 -0.51 7.44
C LEU A 97 5.10 0.07 8.86
N ASP A 98 4.10 -0.26 9.70
CA ASP A 98 4.04 0.15 11.11
C ASP A 98 5.22 -0.43 11.91
N GLN A 99 5.55 -1.72 11.73
CA GLN A 99 6.70 -2.37 12.37
C GLN A 99 8.02 -1.68 12.00
N LEU A 100 8.13 -1.20 10.78
CA LEU A 100 9.29 -0.46 10.27
C LEU A 100 9.25 1.03 10.57
N LYS A 101 8.17 1.53 11.21
CA LYS A 101 7.92 2.94 11.50
C LYS A 101 7.93 3.82 10.24
N ILE A 102 7.45 3.29 9.12
CA ILE A 102 7.30 4.01 7.86
C ILE A 102 5.89 4.59 7.81
N PRO A 103 5.71 5.91 7.79
CA PRO A 103 4.41 6.55 7.61
C PRO A 103 3.72 6.08 6.33
N HIS A 104 2.41 5.86 6.37
CA HIS A 104 1.64 5.41 5.22
C HIS A 104 0.20 5.94 5.23
N THR A 105 -0.48 5.85 4.09
CA THR A 105 -1.85 6.38 3.93
C THR A 105 -2.95 5.40 4.33
N SER A 106 -2.62 4.16 4.69
CA SER A 106 -3.60 3.18 5.18
C SER A 106 -4.05 3.51 6.61
N CYS A 107 -5.22 3.01 6.99
CA CYS A 107 -5.58 2.92 8.40
C CYS A 107 -4.72 1.87 9.12
N SER A 108 -4.84 1.76 10.45
CA SER A 108 -4.12 0.75 11.22
C SER A 108 -4.46 -0.67 10.76
N GLN A 109 -3.50 -1.58 10.90
CA GLN A 109 -3.68 -3.01 10.57
C GLN A 109 -4.98 -3.59 11.15
N LYS A 110 -5.28 -3.29 12.42
CA LYS A 110 -6.49 -3.79 13.11
C LYS A 110 -7.78 -3.32 12.43
N ILE A 111 -7.85 -2.05 12.04
CA ILE A 111 -9.02 -1.47 11.37
C ILE A 111 -9.12 -2.02 9.94
N ALA A 112 -8.02 -2.10 9.22
CA ALA A 112 -7.99 -2.68 7.88
C ALA A 112 -8.51 -4.11 7.87
N ALA A 113 -7.99 -4.97 8.74
CA ALA A 113 -8.42 -6.36 8.86
C ALA A 113 -9.91 -6.48 9.22
N LEU A 114 -10.41 -5.66 10.16
CA LEU A 114 -11.82 -5.65 10.54
C LEU A 114 -12.72 -5.25 9.36
N THR A 115 -12.39 -4.18 8.64
CA THR A 115 -13.21 -3.67 7.55
C THR A 115 -13.13 -4.55 6.29
N PHE A 116 -12.04 -5.28 6.12
CA PHE A 116 -11.88 -6.24 5.02
C PHE A 116 -12.78 -7.47 5.20
N ASN A 117 -12.97 -7.94 6.44
CA ASN A 117 -13.91 -9.02 6.75
C ASN A 117 -15.33 -8.45 6.93
N LYS A 118 -16.15 -8.53 5.88
CA LYS A 118 -17.51 -7.96 5.88
C LYS A 118 -18.38 -8.47 7.01
N ARG A 119 -18.24 -9.72 7.43
CA ARG A 119 -19.03 -10.31 8.54
C ARG A 119 -18.66 -9.66 9.87
N ASP A 120 -17.36 -9.67 10.20
CA ASP A 120 -16.87 -9.12 11.46
C ASP A 120 -17.16 -7.62 11.54
N PHE A 121 -17.04 -6.93 10.41
CA PHE A 121 -17.38 -5.50 10.31
C PHE A 121 -18.86 -5.25 10.57
N LEU A 122 -19.78 -6.02 9.96
CA LEU A 122 -21.20 -5.88 10.18
C LEU A 122 -21.59 -6.17 11.63
N GLU A 123 -21.00 -7.19 12.26
CA GLU A 123 -21.21 -7.48 13.67
C GLU A 123 -20.78 -6.29 14.55
N LYS A 124 -19.61 -5.73 14.26
CA LYS A 124 -19.08 -4.56 14.98
C LYS A 124 -19.97 -3.33 14.83
N VAL A 125 -20.47 -3.06 13.63
CA VAL A 125 -21.38 -1.94 13.35
C VAL A 125 -22.71 -2.09 14.10
N LYS A 126 -23.24 -3.32 14.23
CA LYS A 126 -24.43 -3.62 15.03
C LYS A 126 -24.23 -3.31 16.52
N GLU A 127 -23.05 -3.62 17.09
CA GLU A 127 -22.71 -3.27 18.47
C GLU A 127 -22.82 -1.76 18.72
N TRP A 128 -22.54 -0.93 17.71
CA TRP A 128 -22.67 0.52 17.77
C TRP A 128 -24.10 1.02 17.49
N GLN A 129 -25.08 0.11 17.41
CA GLN A 129 -26.50 0.40 17.14
C GLN A 129 -26.73 1.11 15.80
N ILE A 130 -25.83 0.95 14.85
CA ILE A 130 -25.98 1.48 13.48
C ILE A 130 -26.80 0.47 12.66
N PRO A 131 -27.88 0.90 11.99
CA PRO A 131 -28.68 0.02 11.14
C PRO A 131 -27.86 -0.59 10.01
N VAL A 132 -27.98 -1.90 9.85
CA VAL A 132 -27.33 -2.65 8.77
C VAL A 132 -28.34 -3.48 7.99
N ALA A 133 -28.06 -3.76 6.73
CA ALA A 133 -28.88 -4.65 5.92
C ALA A 133 -28.87 -6.07 6.49
N LYS A 134 -29.98 -6.81 6.29
CA LYS A 134 -30.02 -8.24 6.58
C LYS A 134 -29.01 -8.97 5.68
N SER A 135 -28.18 -9.80 6.28
CA SER A 135 -27.17 -10.58 5.57
C SER A 135 -27.15 -12.01 6.07
N PHE A 136 -26.79 -12.93 5.19
CA PHE A 136 -26.65 -14.35 5.49
C PHE A 136 -25.20 -14.76 5.13
N ALA A 137 -24.60 -15.56 5.98
CA ALA A 137 -23.33 -16.23 5.68
C ALA A 137 -23.64 -17.65 5.22
N PHE A 138 -23.01 -18.05 4.12
CA PHE A 138 -23.09 -19.41 3.57
C PHE A 138 -21.78 -20.15 3.88
#